data_673e2d1f2bda48e4e1fed18072ca2abf
#
_entry.id   673e2d1f2bda48e4e1fed18072ca2abf
#
_cell.length_a   1.000
_cell.length_b   1.000
_cell.length_c   1.000
_cell.angle_alpha   90.00
_cell.angle_beta   90.00
_cell.angle_gamma   90.00
#
_symmetry.space_group_name_H-M   'P 1'
#
loop_
_entity.id
_entity.type
_entity.pdbx_description
1 polymer ?
#
loop_
_entity_poly.entity_id
_entity_poly.type
_entity_poly.pdbx_seq_one_letter_code
_entity_poly.pdbx_strand_id
1 'polypeptide(L)'
;IPASSIIVAFIDFFISFIILGIIMTFYRFVPSWKIVFIPVFLLLTFLLAFGLGLLLSALNVKYRDFRHIVPFIVSFGLYASPVGFSSDVIPQKWKLLYSINPMVGIIDGFRWCIIGQDMNIYNLGFIISLILTFSILIIGIIYFRKTLKPP
;
A
#
# COMPACT_ATOMS: atom_id res chain seq x y z
N ILE A 1 -6.30 -15.64 -10.72
CA ILE A 1 -7.33 -15.43 -9.70
C ILE A 1 -6.72 -14.50 -8.65
N PRO A 2 -7.01 -13.18 -8.65
CA PRO A 2 -6.29 -12.21 -7.79
C PRO A 2 -6.61 -12.37 -6.29
N ALA A 3 -7.77 -12.93 -5.94
CA ALA A 3 -8.20 -13.05 -4.55
C ALA A 3 -7.32 -14.00 -3.71
N SER A 4 -6.87 -15.12 -4.28
CA SER A 4 -6.04 -16.10 -3.57
C SER A 4 -4.67 -15.51 -3.20
N SER A 5 -4.05 -14.75 -4.09
CA SER A 5 -2.76 -14.10 -3.83
C SER A 5 -2.87 -13.04 -2.73
N ILE A 6 -4.00 -12.35 -2.63
CA ILE A 6 -4.25 -11.36 -1.59
C ILE A 6 -4.39 -12.05 -0.22
N ILE A 7 -5.08 -13.20 -0.15
CA ILE A 7 -5.21 -13.96 1.09
C ILE A 7 -3.84 -14.42 1.59
N VAL A 8 -2.97 -14.91 0.71
CA VAL A 8 -1.60 -15.30 1.07
C VAL A 8 -0.83 -14.10 1.64
N ALA A 9 -0.89 -12.95 0.96
CA ALA A 9 -0.24 -11.72 1.43
C ALA A 9 -0.76 -11.27 2.82
N PHE A 10 -2.05 -11.49 3.12
CA PHE A 10 -2.59 -11.23 4.46
C PHE A 10 -2.01 -12.16 5.52
N ILE A 11 -1.87 -13.45 5.22
CA ILE A 11 -1.25 -14.42 6.12
C ILE A 11 0.20 -14.02 6.40
N ASP A 12 0.96 -13.69 5.36
CA ASP A 12 2.34 -13.21 5.49
C ASP A 12 2.44 -11.93 6.32
N PHE A 13 1.48 -11.02 6.14
CA PHE A 13 1.38 -9.82 6.97
C PHE A 13 1.17 -10.16 8.44
N PHE A 14 0.23 -11.06 8.77
CA PHE A 14 -0.02 -11.47 10.15
C PHE A 14 1.20 -12.15 10.79
N ILE A 15 1.89 -13.02 10.06
CA ILE A 15 3.13 -13.64 10.53
C ILE A 15 4.18 -12.57 10.82
N SER A 16 4.38 -11.63 9.90
CA SER A 16 5.33 -10.53 10.07
C SER A 16 4.96 -9.63 11.25
N PHE A 17 3.66 -9.42 11.47
CA PHE A 17 3.15 -8.62 12.59
C PHE A 17 3.38 -9.30 13.94
N ILE A 18 3.25 -10.63 14.02
CA ILE A 18 3.58 -11.40 15.21
C ILE A 18 5.08 -11.32 15.51
N ILE A 19 5.93 -11.47 14.48
CA ILE A 19 7.38 -11.33 14.62
C ILE A 19 7.74 -9.92 15.12
N LEU A 20 7.12 -8.90 14.57
CA LEU A 20 7.30 -7.51 15.02
C LEU A 20 6.94 -7.37 16.52
N GLY A 21 5.81 -7.94 16.94
CA GLY A 21 5.39 -7.95 18.34
C GLY A 21 6.41 -8.61 19.28
N ILE A 22 7.00 -9.73 18.86
CA ILE A 22 8.06 -10.41 19.61
C ILE A 22 9.30 -9.52 19.72
N ILE A 23 9.71 -8.88 18.63
CA ILE A 23 10.86 -7.96 18.61
C ILE A 23 10.59 -6.77 19.54
N MET A 24 9.39 -6.17 19.49
CA MET A 24 9.02 -5.04 20.35
C MET A 24 9.09 -5.41 21.82
N THR A 25 8.62 -6.60 22.20
CA THR A 25 8.72 -7.07 23.60
C THR A 25 10.18 -7.28 24.02
N PHE A 26 11.02 -7.82 23.12
CA PHE A 26 12.44 -8.01 23.39
C PHE A 26 13.19 -6.69 23.63
N TYR A 27 12.87 -5.65 22.87
CA TYR A 27 13.43 -4.30 23.00
C TYR A 27 12.71 -3.46 24.06
N ARG A 28 11.73 -4.01 24.79
CA ARG A 28 10.89 -3.29 25.76
C ARG A 28 10.22 -2.03 25.19
N PHE A 29 9.91 -2.07 23.90
CA PHE A 29 9.21 -0.98 23.24
C PHE A 29 7.71 -1.15 23.44
N VAL A 30 7.07 -0.15 24.06
CA VAL A 30 5.62 -0.13 24.25
C VAL A 30 4.98 0.59 23.07
N PRO A 31 4.16 -0.10 22.26
CA PRO A 31 3.49 0.55 21.14
C PRO A 31 2.51 1.61 21.64
N SER A 32 2.31 2.64 20.82
CA SER A 32 1.32 3.69 21.11
C SER A 32 -0.10 3.11 21.13
N TRP A 33 -1.01 3.73 21.90
CA TRP A 33 -2.45 3.40 21.86
C TRP A 33 -3.04 3.51 20.44
N LYS A 34 -2.40 4.25 19.53
CA LYS A 34 -2.75 4.42 18.12
C LYS A 34 -2.73 3.10 17.33
N ILE A 35 -2.19 2.03 17.90
CA ILE A 35 -2.21 0.67 17.32
C ILE A 35 -3.63 0.18 16.97
N VAL A 36 -4.65 0.72 17.64
CA VAL A 36 -6.07 0.43 17.36
C VAL A 36 -6.48 0.84 15.93
N PHE A 37 -5.76 1.75 15.29
CA PHE A 37 -6.02 2.18 13.91
C PHE A 37 -5.37 1.29 12.85
N ILE A 38 -4.58 0.29 13.21
CA ILE A 38 -3.95 -0.66 12.27
C ILE A 38 -4.97 -1.32 11.33
N PRO A 39 -6.16 -1.78 11.79
CA PRO A 39 -7.16 -2.37 10.89
C PRO A 39 -7.61 -1.43 9.77
N VAL A 40 -7.63 -0.12 10.01
CA VAL A 40 -8.00 0.88 9.00
C VAL A 40 -6.95 0.92 7.89
N PHE A 41 -5.66 0.95 8.26
CA PHE A 41 -4.56 0.95 7.28
C PHE A 41 -4.43 -0.39 6.57
N LEU A 42 -4.75 -1.50 7.24
CA LEU A 42 -4.88 -2.81 6.60
C LEU A 42 -5.96 -2.81 5.53
N LEU A 43 -7.13 -2.26 5.84
CA LEU A 43 -8.22 -2.14 4.88
C LEU A 43 -7.81 -1.29 3.68
N LEU A 44 -7.13 -0.16 3.90
CA LEU A 44 -6.61 0.69 2.82
C LEU A 44 -5.61 -0.05 1.95
N THR A 45 -4.69 -0.80 2.56
CA THR A 45 -3.73 -1.65 1.83
C THR A 45 -4.45 -2.69 0.98
N PHE A 46 -5.46 -3.34 1.54
CA PHE A 46 -6.30 -4.30 0.82
C PHE A 46 -7.01 -3.67 -0.37
N LEU A 47 -7.65 -2.51 -0.19
CA LEU A 47 -8.35 -1.80 -1.25
C LEU A 47 -7.41 -1.40 -2.39
N LEU A 48 -6.22 -0.91 -2.04
CA LEU A 48 -5.19 -0.55 -3.02
C LEU A 48 -4.68 -1.77 -3.78
N ALA A 49 -4.33 -2.85 -3.06
CA ALA A 49 -3.83 -4.09 -3.66
C ALA A 49 -4.89 -4.74 -4.56
N PHE A 50 -6.16 -4.72 -4.14
CA PHE A 50 -7.27 -5.25 -4.93
C PHE A 50 -7.50 -4.42 -6.19
N GLY A 51 -7.50 -3.09 -6.09
CA GLY A 51 -7.66 -2.18 -7.23
C GLY A 51 -6.54 -2.35 -8.26
N LEU A 52 -5.28 -2.37 -7.80
CA LEU A 52 -4.12 -2.62 -8.67
C LEU A 52 -4.17 -4.02 -9.28
N GLY A 53 -4.53 -5.04 -8.49
CA GLY A 53 -4.65 -6.43 -8.96
C GLY A 53 -5.69 -6.58 -10.08
N LEU A 54 -6.86 -5.93 -9.94
CA LEU A 54 -7.89 -5.91 -10.99
C LEU A 54 -7.39 -5.20 -12.26
N LEU A 55 -6.74 -4.04 -12.09
CA LEU A 55 -6.21 -3.26 -13.22
C LEU A 55 -5.15 -4.04 -13.98
N LEU A 56 -4.16 -4.60 -13.27
CA LEU A 56 -3.07 -5.39 -13.87
C LEU A 56 -3.61 -6.68 -14.52
N SER A 57 -4.60 -7.33 -13.90
CA SER A 57 -5.24 -8.52 -14.46
C SER A 57 -5.93 -8.20 -15.77
N ALA A 58 -6.69 -7.11 -15.84
CA ALA A 58 -7.35 -6.66 -17.05
C ALA A 58 -6.36 -6.27 -18.16
N LEU A 59 -5.25 -5.61 -17.80
CA LEU A 59 -4.18 -5.27 -18.75
C LEU A 59 -3.48 -6.53 -19.30
N ASN A 60 -3.25 -7.55 -18.47
CA ASN A 60 -2.66 -8.82 -18.88
C ASN A 60 -3.57 -9.59 -19.86
N VAL A 61 -4.89 -9.48 -19.72
CA VAL A 61 -5.84 -10.09 -20.67
C VAL A 61 -5.80 -9.38 -22.03
N LYS A 62 -5.70 -8.04 -22.00
CA LYS A 62 -5.71 -7.23 -23.22
C LYS A 62 -4.36 -7.20 -23.93
N TYR A 63 -3.27 -7.19 -23.18
CA TYR A 63 -1.90 -7.05 -23.67
C TYR A 63 -1.03 -8.16 -23.07
N ARG A 64 -0.73 -9.21 -23.83
CA ARG A 64 0.06 -10.37 -23.39
C ARG A 64 1.46 -10.00 -22.87
N ASP A 65 2.07 -8.97 -23.43
CA ASP A 65 3.41 -8.51 -23.07
C ASP A 65 3.47 -7.85 -21.70
N PHE A 66 2.30 -7.43 -21.18
CA PHE A 66 2.23 -6.79 -19.85
C PHE A 66 2.68 -7.72 -18.72
N ARG A 67 2.57 -9.03 -18.91
CA ARG A 67 3.04 -10.05 -17.98
C ARG A 67 4.53 -9.92 -17.65
N HIS A 68 5.34 -9.47 -18.59
CA HIS A 68 6.78 -9.28 -18.40
C HIS A 68 7.11 -7.94 -17.73
N ILE A 69 6.24 -6.95 -17.88
CA ILE A 69 6.41 -5.61 -17.31
C ILE A 69 6.00 -5.57 -15.83
N VAL A 70 5.01 -6.37 -15.43
CA VAL A 70 4.47 -6.38 -14.05
C VAL A 70 5.55 -6.61 -12.98
N PRO A 71 6.48 -7.58 -13.09
CA PRO A 71 7.53 -7.78 -12.10
C PRO A 71 8.43 -6.55 -11.96
N PHE A 72 8.70 -5.86 -13.07
CA PHE A 72 9.49 -4.64 -13.08
C PHE A 72 8.78 -3.48 -12.35
N ILE A 73 7.47 -3.29 -12.61
CA ILE A 73 6.64 -2.31 -11.92
C ILE A 73 6.63 -2.57 -10.42
N VAL A 74 6.47 -3.82 -10.00
CA VAL A 74 6.45 -4.22 -8.59
C VAL A 74 7.79 -3.94 -7.92
N SER A 75 8.90 -4.32 -8.56
CA SER A 75 10.25 -4.06 -8.03
C SER A 75 10.53 -2.56 -7.92
N PHE A 76 10.18 -1.78 -8.95
CA PHE A 76 10.32 -0.33 -8.91
C PHE A 76 9.44 0.30 -7.83
N GLY A 77 8.20 -0.18 -7.68
CA GLY A 77 7.27 0.27 -6.64
C GLY A 77 7.81 0.05 -5.23
N LEU A 78 8.54 -1.05 -4.99
CA LEU A 78 9.18 -1.32 -3.71
C LEU A 78 10.23 -0.26 -3.36
N TYR A 79 11.06 0.14 -4.32
CA TYR A 79 12.08 1.19 -4.12
C TYR A 79 11.49 2.59 -4.08
N ALA A 80 10.40 2.83 -4.81
CA ALA A 80 9.68 4.11 -4.81
C ALA A 80 8.82 4.31 -3.56
N SER A 81 8.63 3.29 -2.73
CA SER A 81 7.86 3.36 -1.48
C SER A 81 8.78 3.45 -0.26
N PRO A 82 8.40 4.15 0.82
CA PRO A 82 9.25 4.35 2.00
C PRO A 82 9.28 3.10 2.90
N VAL A 83 9.55 1.93 2.31
CA VAL A 83 9.61 0.66 3.06
C VAL A 83 10.90 0.58 3.87
N GLY A 84 12.04 0.94 3.26
CA GLY A 84 13.36 0.84 3.88
C GLY A 84 13.87 2.15 4.52
N PHE A 85 13.15 3.26 4.37
CA PHE A 85 13.57 4.57 4.90
C PHE A 85 12.35 5.37 5.39
N SER A 86 12.59 6.42 6.18
CA SER A 86 11.51 7.31 6.64
C SER A 86 11.20 8.37 5.60
N SER A 87 9.93 8.72 5.44
CA SER A 87 9.49 9.83 4.58
C SER A 87 10.04 11.19 5.01
N ASP A 88 10.54 11.29 6.26
CA ASP A 88 11.15 12.51 6.79
C ASP A 88 12.48 12.88 6.12
N VAL A 89 13.17 11.90 5.53
CA VAL A 89 14.42 12.11 4.79
C VAL A 89 14.20 12.89 3.50
N ILE A 90 12.95 12.93 3.01
CA ILE A 90 12.62 13.57 1.74
C ILE A 90 12.49 15.08 1.94
N PRO A 91 13.23 15.91 1.15
CA PRO A 91 13.10 17.36 1.23
C PRO A 91 11.65 17.81 0.99
N GLN A 92 11.21 18.84 1.69
CA GLN A 92 9.81 19.31 1.65
C GLN A 92 9.30 19.62 0.24
N LYS A 93 10.18 20.15 -0.61
CA LYS A 93 9.84 20.45 -2.02
C LYS A 93 9.45 19.22 -2.84
N TRP A 94 9.89 18.02 -2.46
CA TRP A 94 9.60 16.76 -3.15
C TRP A 94 8.53 15.93 -2.46
N LYS A 95 8.12 16.29 -1.24
CA LYS A 95 7.11 15.54 -0.47
C LYS A 95 5.79 15.41 -1.23
N LEU A 96 5.35 16.46 -1.90
CA LEU A 96 4.11 16.43 -2.68
C LEU A 96 4.19 15.44 -3.85
N LEU A 97 5.30 15.47 -4.61
CA LEU A 97 5.53 14.55 -5.71
C LEU A 97 5.63 13.11 -5.23
N TYR A 98 6.26 12.90 -4.08
CA TYR A 98 6.40 11.59 -3.46
C TYR A 98 5.05 11.04 -2.98
N SER A 99 4.15 11.91 -2.53
CA SER A 99 2.79 11.56 -2.09
C SER A 99 1.87 11.09 -3.23
N ILE A 100 2.27 11.22 -4.50
CA ILE A 100 1.58 10.61 -5.65
C ILE A 100 1.62 9.08 -5.57
N ASN A 101 2.58 8.50 -4.86
CA ASN A 101 2.55 7.08 -4.56
C ASN A 101 1.59 6.81 -3.38
N PRO A 102 0.45 6.12 -3.61
CA PRO A 102 -0.54 5.88 -2.55
C PRO A 102 -0.01 5.05 -1.38
N MET A 103 1.04 4.23 -1.62
CA MET A 103 1.68 3.44 -0.56
C MET A 103 2.39 4.31 0.46
N VAL A 104 2.83 5.52 0.12
CA VAL A 104 3.53 6.42 1.05
C VAL A 104 2.65 6.75 2.25
N GLY A 105 1.42 7.21 2.01
CA GLY A 105 0.49 7.55 3.08
C GLY A 105 0.10 6.34 3.93
N ILE A 106 -0.04 5.16 3.32
CA ILE A 106 -0.39 3.92 4.02
C ILE A 106 0.76 3.48 4.92
N ILE A 107 2.00 3.45 4.42
CA ILE A 107 3.19 3.03 5.18
C ILE A 107 3.46 4.00 6.33
N ASP A 108 3.37 5.30 6.07
CA ASP A 108 3.52 6.31 7.10
C ASP A 108 2.41 6.20 8.16
N GLY A 109 1.19 5.84 7.75
CA GLY A 109 0.10 5.52 8.66
C GLY A 109 0.40 4.34 9.58
N PHE A 110 0.94 3.24 9.06
CA PHE A 110 1.38 2.12 9.90
C PHE A 110 2.46 2.52 10.89
N ARG A 111 3.46 3.31 10.46
CA ARG A 111 4.50 3.83 11.35
C ARG A 111 3.92 4.69 12.46
N TRP A 112 2.99 5.57 12.13
CA TRP A 112 2.28 6.39 13.09
C TRP A 112 1.51 5.55 14.12
N CYS A 113 0.86 4.48 13.71
CA CYS A 113 0.16 3.58 14.60
C CYS A 113 1.11 2.86 15.57
N ILE A 114 2.27 2.43 15.09
CA ILE A 114 3.20 1.57 15.83
C ILE A 114 4.16 2.40 16.68
N ILE A 115 4.86 3.36 16.08
CA ILE A 115 5.93 4.13 16.73
C ILE A 115 5.37 5.28 17.56
N GLY A 116 4.17 5.78 17.22
CA GLY A 116 3.52 6.87 17.95
C GLY A 116 4.16 8.24 17.79
N GLN A 117 5.25 8.34 17.00
CA GLN A 117 5.86 9.62 16.70
C GLN A 117 4.80 10.57 16.14
N ASP A 118 4.86 11.85 16.54
CA ASP A 118 4.08 12.89 15.89
C ASP A 118 4.51 12.95 14.43
N MET A 119 3.83 12.15 13.63
CA MET A 119 4.03 12.26 12.21
C MET A 119 3.63 13.68 11.84
N ASN A 120 4.57 14.43 11.31
CA ASN A 120 4.28 15.43 10.32
C ASN A 120 3.63 14.69 9.13
N ILE A 121 2.45 14.08 9.40
CA ILE A 121 1.57 13.69 8.31
C ILE A 121 1.33 15.00 7.60
N TYR A 122 2.02 15.16 6.50
CA TYR A 122 1.69 16.19 5.57
C TYR A 122 0.23 15.89 5.21
N ASN A 123 -0.71 16.55 5.93
CA ASN A 123 -2.13 16.23 5.87
C ASN A 123 -2.60 16.16 4.41
N LEU A 124 -2.00 17.00 3.56
CA LEU A 124 -2.23 16.99 2.12
C LEU A 124 -1.73 15.69 1.46
N GLY A 125 -0.54 15.20 1.82
CA GLY A 125 0.02 13.97 1.24
C GLY A 125 -0.79 12.73 1.60
N PHE A 126 -1.28 12.65 2.83
CA PHE A 126 -2.16 11.56 3.25
C PHE A 126 -3.50 11.59 2.52
N ILE A 127 -4.11 12.77 2.37
CA ILE A 127 -5.34 12.94 1.61
C ILE A 127 -5.15 12.55 0.15
N ILE A 128 -4.03 12.95 -0.48
CA ILE A 128 -3.69 12.55 -1.85
C ILE A 128 -3.59 11.02 -1.95
N SER A 129 -2.89 10.37 -1.02
CA SER A 129 -2.77 8.90 -0.99
C SER A 129 -4.12 8.20 -0.86
N LEU A 130 -5.03 8.73 -0.05
CA LEU A 130 -6.40 8.21 0.07
C LEU A 130 -7.18 8.36 -1.24
N ILE A 131 -7.18 9.55 -1.83
CA ILE A 131 -7.87 9.82 -3.09
C ILE A 131 -7.36 8.90 -4.19
N LEU A 132 -6.03 8.72 -4.28
CA LEU A 132 -5.41 7.83 -5.26
C LEU A 132 -5.78 6.36 -5.03
N THR A 133 -5.81 5.91 -3.78
CA THR A 133 -6.23 4.54 -3.44
C THR A 133 -7.65 4.26 -3.94
N PHE A 134 -8.60 5.14 -3.64
CA PHE A 134 -9.98 4.99 -4.11
C PHE A 134 -10.10 5.15 -5.64
N SER A 135 -9.36 6.06 -6.23
CA SER A 135 -9.35 6.25 -7.68
C SER A 135 -8.84 5.01 -8.41
N ILE A 136 -7.74 4.42 -7.94
CA ILE A 136 -7.17 3.18 -8.51
C ILE A 136 -8.17 2.02 -8.36
N LEU A 137 -8.85 1.91 -7.22
CA LEU A 137 -9.87 0.89 -7.00
C LEU A 137 -11.03 1.04 -8.01
N ILE A 138 -11.57 2.24 -8.15
CA ILE A 138 -12.68 2.51 -9.07
C ILE A 138 -12.26 2.25 -10.52
N ILE A 139 -11.10 2.75 -10.93
CA ILE A 139 -10.56 2.53 -12.29
C ILE A 139 -10.34 1.03 -12.53
N GLY A 140 -9.77 0.33 -11.56
CA GLY A 140 -9.54 -1.12 -11.62
C GLY A 140 -10.84 -1.90 -11.85
N ILE A 141 -11.88 -1.59 -11.08
CA ILE A 141 -13.20 -2.24 -11.21
C ILE A 141 -13.84 -1.93 -12.56
N ILE A 142 -13.85 -0.66 -12.99
CA ILE A 142 -14.47 -0.26 -14.26
C ILE A 142 -13.74 -0.92 -15.44
N TYR A 143 -12.41 -0.85 -15.44
CA TYR A 143 -11.61 -1.40 -16.53
C TYR A 143 -11.70 -2.92 -16.60
N PHE A 144 -11.69 -3.60 -15.48
CA PHE A 144 -11.86 -5.05 -15.39
C PHE A 144 -13.24 -5.48 -15.91
N ARG A 145 -14.31 -4.79 -15.51
CA ARG A 145 -15.67 -5.04 -16.00
C ARG A 145 -15.80 -4.84 -17.52
N LYS A 146 -15.13 -3.80 -18.06
CA LYS A 146 -15.15 -3.52 -19.49
C LYS A 146 -14.41 -4.58 -20.31
N THR A 147 -13.32 -5.11 -19.76
CA THR A 147 -12.49 -6.12 -20.43
C THR A 147 -13.17 -7.51 -20.45
N LEU A 148 -14.00 -7.81 -19.45
CA LEU A 148 -14.71 -9.09 -19.35
C LEU A 148 -16.07 -9.12 -20.07
N LYS A 149 -16.60 -7.97 -20.55
CA LYS A 149 -17.81 -7.99 -21.37
C LYS A 149 -17.46 -8.57 -22.75
N PRO A 150 -18.12 -9.66 -23.15
CA PRO A 150 -18.01 -10.14 -24.53
C PRO A 150 -18.52 -9.06 -25.51
N PRO A 151 -18.01 -9.02 -26.74
CA PRO A 151 -18.45 -8.11 -27.79
C PRO A 151 -19.93 -8.23 -28.08
#